data_f78459d6d06a04caf90b6415995f81a8
#
_entry.id   f78459d6d06a04caf90b6415995f81a8
#
_cell.length_a   1.000
_cell.length_b   1.000
_cell.length_c   1.000
_cell.angle_alpha   90.00
_cell.angle_beta   90.00
_cell.angle_gamma   90.00
#
_symmetry.space_group_name_H-M   'P 1'
#
loop_
_entity.id
_entity.type
_entity.pdbx_description
1 polymer ?
#
loop_
_entity_poly.entity_id
_entity_poly.type
_entity_poly.pdbx_seq_one_letter_code
_entity_poly.pdbx_strand_id
1 'polypeptide(L)'
;MAAGYLVGTFPTADIVARRAAGGAVDLRTLGSGNPGGANAMKVLGRRAGYTVMAVDIAKGAVASVVGGALAGPAGAHAAGSASVVGHCLPVWSGGKGGKGVGASVGQCLATFPAYFPIDLGVAAITAANPRVKQRAFAATMVSSLCWVIGGIVWWRRRLPNLWGPRPTVALPLAAAVSSAMIAYKFVTAAPPASVELGGGAR
;
A
#
# COMPACT_ATOMS: atom_id res chain seq x y z
N MET A 1 -7.07 5.35 -15.82
CA MET A 1 -7.17 4.17 -14.91
C MET A 1 -6.29 3.02 -15.36
N ALA A 2 -6.33 2.56 -16.62
CA ALA A 2 -5.49 1.45 -17.10
C ALA A 2 -3.98 1.66 -16.86
N ALA A 3 -3.44 2.82 -17.22
CA ALA A 3 -2.04 3.16 -16.97
C ALA A 3 -1.69 3.12 -15.46
N GLY A 4 -2.55 3.64 -14.59
CA GLY A 4 -2.34 3.59 -13.14
C GLY A 4 -2.31 2.14 -12.62
N TYR A 5 -3.21 1.28 -13.09
CA TYR A 5 -3.19 -0.13 -12.76
C TYR A 5 -1.87 -0.79 -13.21
N LEU A 6 -1.44 -0.57 -14.45
CA LEU A 6 -0.19 -1.15 -14.97
C LEU A 6 1.03 -0.68 -14.15
N VAL A 7 1.12 0.59 -13.79
CA VAL A 7 2.16 1.09 -12.87
C VAL A 7 2.11 0.34 -11.54
N GLY A 8 0.92 0.13 -11.00
CA GLY A 8 0.71 -0.61 -9.76
C GLY A 8 1.18 -2.06 -9.83
N THR A 9 1.00 -2.73 -10.97
CA THR A 9 1.39 -4.13 -11.17
C THR A 9 2.90 -4.37 -11.24
N PHE A 10 3.73 -3.31 -11.26
CA PHE A 10 5.18 -3.46 -11.33
C PHE A 10 5.69 -4.38 -10.22
N PRO A 11 6.41 -5.48 -10.54
CA PRO A 11 6.69 -6.57 -9.60
C PRO A 11 7.93 -6.27 -8.73
N THR A 12 7.86 -5.20 -7.93
CA THR A 12 8.98 -4.70 -7.11
C THR A 12 9.60 -5.78 -6.24
N ALA A 13 8.76 -6.51 -5.50
CA ALA A 13 9.21 -7.51 -4.55
C ALA A 13 9.93 -8.68 -5.24
N ASP A 14 9.43 -9.10 -6.41
CA ASP A 14 10.03 -10.19 -7.19
C ASP A 14 11.40 -9.77 -7.76
N ILE A 15 11.51 -8.54 -8.26
CA ILE A 15 12.79 -8.00 -8.78
C ILE A 15 13.82 -7.89 -7.65
N VAL A 16 13.42 -7.36 -6.50
CA VAL A 16 14.32 -7.22 -5.34
C VAL A 16 14.74 -8.59 -4.80
N ALA A 17 13.80 -9.54 -4.69
CA ALA A 17 14.11 -10.89 -4.24
C ALA A 17 15.09 -11.60 -5.20
N ARG A 18 14.89 -11.49 -6.50
CA ARG A 18 15.82 -12.05 -7.50
C ARG A 18 17.23 -11.46 -7.38
N ARG A 19 17.33 -10.14 -7.18
CA ARG A 19 18.63 -9.47 -7.02
C ARG A 19 19.33 -9.80 -5.69
N ALA A 20 18.55 -9.93 -4.60
CA ALA A 20 19.10 -10.16 -3.27
C ALA A 20 19.46 -11.64 -3.01
N ALA A 21 18.74 -12.58 -3.63
CA ALA A 21 18.87 -14.03 -3.35
C ALA A 21 19.00 -14.89 -4.62
N GLY A 22 19.44 -14.33 -5.73
CA GLY A 22 19.73 -15.09 -6.96
C GLY A 22 18.52 -15.85 -7.54
N GLY A 23 17.31 -15.45 -7.24
CA GLY A 23 16.08 -16.10 -7.71
C GLY A 23 15.57 -17.27 -6.83
N ALA A 24 16.30 -17.63 -5.78
CA ALA A 24 15.94 -18.76 -4.92
C ALA A 24 14.79 -18.47 -3.92
N VAL A 25 14.29 -17.22 -3.83
CA VAL A 25 13.33 -16.81 -2.82
C VAL A 25 12.06 -16.24 -3.44
N ASP A 26 10.91 -16.82 -3.12
CA ASP A 26 9.58 -16.24 -3.32
C ASP A 26 9.03 -15.74 -1.98
N LEU A 27 8.80 -14.43 -1.87
CA LEU A 27 8.25 -13.81 -0.66
C LEU A 27 6.79 -14.23 -0.37
N ARG A 28 6.12 -14.90 -1.31
CA ARG A 28 4.76 -15.44 -1.13
C ARG A 28 4.76 -16.76 -0.35
N THR A 29 5.91 -17.43 -0.30
CA THR A 29 6.07 -18.71 0.42
C THR A 29 6.85 -18.58 1.72
N LEU A 30 7.45 -17.42 1.99
CA LEU A 30 8.31 -17.19 3.15
C LEU A 30 7.80 -16.07 4.06
N GLY A 31 8.12 -16.17 5.33
CA GLY A 31 7.77 -15.19 6.35
C GLY A 31 6.25 -15.03 6.48
N SER A 32 5.72 -13.84 6.20
CA SER A 32 4.26 -13.59 6.25
C SER A 32 3.52 -13.98 4.97
N GLY A 33 4.18 -14.53 3.97
CA GLY A 33 3.58 -14.85 2.67
C GLY A 33 3.17 -13.63 1.82
N ASN A 34 3.51 -12.42 2.25
CA ASN A 34 3.13 -11.19 1.55
C ASN A 34 4.32 -10.63 0.76
N PRO A 35 4.21 -10.39 -0.56
CA PRO A 35 5.27 -9.79 -1.37
C PRO A 35 5.30 -8.26 -1.17
N GLY A 36 5.66 -7.81 0.03
CA GLY A 36 5.73 -6.40 0.41
C GLY A 36 6.94 -6.09 1.28
N GLY A 37 7.24 -4.80 1.48
CA GLY A 37 8.47 -4.32 2.12
C GLY A 37 8.72 -4.87 3.52
N ALA A 38 7.67 -5.01 4.35
CA ALA A 38 7.83 -5.53 5.71
C ALA A 38 8.24 -7.02 5.72
N ASN A 39 7.74 -7.83 4.79
CA ASN A 39 8.16 -9.21 4.64
C ASN A 39 9.54 -9.31 3.98
N ALA A 40 9.79 -8.51 2.97
CA ALA A 40 11.11 -8.41 2.35
C ALA A 40 12.20 -8.03 3.37
N MET A 41 11.87 -7.13 4.31
CA MET A 41 12.78 -6.76 5.39
C MET A 41 13.14 -7.94 6.30
N LYS A 42 12.16 -8.78 6.63
CA LYS A 42 12.35 -9.96 7.49
C LYS A 42 13.11 -11.07 6.79
N VAL A 43 12.82 -11.32 5.51
CA VAL A 43 13.37 -12.45 4.75
C VAL A 43 14.70 -12.13 4.06
N LEU A 44 14.82 -10.93 3.50
CA LEU A 44 15.96 -10.51 2.67
C LEU A 44 16.83 -9.41 3.33
N GLY A 45 16.42 -8.93 4.50
CA GLY A 45 17.13 -7.87 5.23
C GLY A 45 16.65 -6.45 4.93
N ARG A 46 17.19 -5.52 5.74
CA ARG A 46 16.69 -4.12 5.80
C ARG A 46 16.78 -3.38 4.46
N ARG A 47 17.87 -3.55 3.72
CA ARG A 47 18.07 -2.87 2.42
C ARG A 47 16.98 -3.28 1.42
N ALA A 48 16.74 -4.58 1.28
CA ALA A 48 15.69 -5.10 0.40
C ALA A 48 14.30 -4.60 0.82
N GLY A 49 14.00 -4.63 2.12
CA GLY A 49 12.72 -4.15 2.65
C GLY A 49 12.46 -2.66 2.35
N TYR A 50 13.44 -1.80 2.61
CA TYR A 50 13.33 -0.37 2.31
C TYR A 50 13.22 -0.09 0.80
N THR A 51 13.97 -0.83 -0.03
CA THR A 51 13.87 -0.70 -1.50
C THR A 51 12.45 -1.05 -1.97
N VAL A 52 11.88 -2.16 -1.50
CA VAL A 52 10.51 -2.54 -1.85
C VAL A 52 9.52 -1.47 -1.40
N MET A 53 9.63 -0.97 -0.16
CA MET A 53 8.75 0.08 0.36
C MET A 53 8.85 1.36 -0.46
N ALA A 54 10.05 1.84 -0.75
CA ALA A 54 10.27 3.08 -1.50
C ALA A 54 9.68 3.01 -2.92
N VAL A 55 9.89 1.89 -3.64
CA VAL A 55 9.35 1.71 -4.98
C VAL A 55 7.82 1.53 -4.94
N ASP A 56 7.27 0.85 -3.93
CA ASP A 56 5.82 0.71 -3.78
C ASP A 56 5.15 2.06 -3.49
N ILE A 57 5.78 2.93 -2.69
CA ILE A 57 5.32 4.31 -2.48
C ILE A 57 5.42 5.10 -3.80
N ALA A 58 6.57 5.02 -4.47
CA ALA A 58 6.81 5.75 -5.71
C ALA A 58 5.77 5.41 -6.79
N LYS A 59 5.40 4.14 -6.97
CA LYS A 59 4.42 3.77 -8.00
C LYS A 59 3.02 4.34 -7.73
N GLY A 60 2.58 4.42 -6.47
CA GLY A 60 1.32 5.08 -6.11
C GLY A 60 1.34 6.59 -6.38
N ALA A 61 2.45 7.25 -6.03
CA ALA A 61 2.64 8.67 -6.28
C ALA A 61 2.72 8.99 -7.78
N VAL A 62 3.56 8.27 -8.52
CA VAL A 62 3.73 8.45 -9.98
C VAL A 62 2.42 8.23 -10.72
N ALA A 63 1.68 7.16 -10.40
CA ALA A 63 0.37 6.90 -11.01
C ALA A 63 -0.59 8.06 -10.78
N SER A 64 -0.63 8.61 -9.55
CA SER A 64 -1.49 9.74 -9.20
C SER A 64 -1.09 11.01 -9.94
N VAL A 65 0.20 11.34 -9.98
CA VAL A 65 0.72 12.54 -10.67
C VAL A 65 0.44 12.47 -12.18
N VAL A 66 0.77 11.34 -12.81
CA VAL A 66 0.52 11.13 -14.24
C VAL A 66 -0.98 11.17 -14.53
N GLY A 67 -1.81 10.51 -13.71
CA GLY A 67 -3.25 10.57 -13.86
C GLY A 67 -3.80 11.99 -13.74
N GLY A 68 -3.23 12.79 -12.83
CA GLY A 68 -3.57 14.20 -12.66
C GLY A 68 -3.18 15.08 -13.87
N ALA A 69 -2.01 14.85 -14.43
CA ALA A 69 -1.55 15.55 -15.63
C ALA A 69 -2.42 15.22 -16.87
N LEU A 70 -2.92 13.99 -16.98
CA LEU A 70 -3.73 13.55 -18.12
C LEU A 70 -5.23 13.88 -18.00
N ALA A 71 -5.79 13.88 -16.80
CA ALA A 71 -7.25 13.97 -16.60
C ALA A 71 -7.65 14.77 -15.34
N GLY A 72 -6.79 15.68 -14.90
CA GLY A 72 -7.07 16.58 -13.77
C GLY A 72 -7.26 15.87 -12.43
N PRO A 73 -7.90 16.54 -11.45
CA PRO A 73 -8.05 16.01 -10.10
C PRO A 73 -8.68 14.61 -10.02
N ALA A 74 -9.72 14.37 -10.81
CA ALA A 74 -10.38 13.06 -10.87
C ALA A 74 -9.44 11.97 -11.43
N GLY A 75 -8.62 12.33 -12.41
CA GLY A 75 -7.60 11.46 -12.98
C GLY A 75 -6.51 11.08 -11.96
N ALA A 76 -6.06 12.03 -11.14
CA ALA A 76 -5.10 11.77 -10.07
C ALA A 76 -5.63 10.72 -9.08
N HIS A 77 -6.84 10.92 -8.60
CA HIS A 77 -7.48 10.01 -7.66
C HIS A 77 -7.75 8.62 -8.26
N ALA A 78 -8.29 8.58 -9.49
CA ALA A 78 -8.62 7.34 -10.18
C ALA A 78 -7.36 6.50 -10.51
N ALA A 79 -6.28 7.14 -10.97
CA ALA A 79 -5.04 6.45 -11.29
C ALA A 79 -4.30 5.98 -10.03
N GLY A 80 -4.32 6.77 -8.95
CA GLY A 80 -3.77 6.37 -7.66
C GLY A 80 -4.45 5.12 -7.10
N SER A 81 -5.78 5.10 -7.04
CA SER A 81 -6.54 3.91 -6.61
C SER A 81 -6.33 2.72 -7.53
N ALA A 82 -6.28 2.94 -8.85
CA ALA A 82 -5.97 1.88 -9.80
C ALA A 82 -4.58 1.29 -9.56
N SER A 83 -3.60 2.10 -9.17
CA SER A 83 -2.26 1.63 -8.78
C SER A 83 -2.29 0.75 -7.52
N VAL A 84 -3.07 1.12 -6.51
CA VAL A 84 -3.26 0.28 -5.31
C VAL A 84 -3.89 -1.07 -5.69
N VAL A 85 -4.92 -1.06 -6.55
CA VAL A 85 -5.54 -2.30 -7.07
C VAL A 85 -4.53 -3.14 -7.84
N GLY A 86 -3.74 -2.53 -8.73
CA GLY A 86 -2.71 -3.21 -9.51
C GLY A 86 -1.61 -3.82 -8.63
N HIS A 87 -1.21 -3.12 -7.55
CA HIS A 87 -0.27 -3.67 -6.58
C HIS A 87 -0.85 -4.88 -5.82
N CYS A 88 -2.13 -4.84 -5.49
CA CYS A 88 -2.81 -5.92 -4.76
C CYS A 88 -3.13 -7.13 -5.63
N LEU A 89 -3.52 -6.88 -6.87
CA LEU A 89 -4.00 -7.90 -7.83
C LEU A 89 -3.24 -7.79 -9.16
N PRO A 90 -1.91 -7.97 -9.18
CA PRO A 90 -1.14 -7.86 -10.40
C PRO A 90 -1.45 -9.03 -11.35
N VAL A 91 -1.74 -8.68 -12.61
CA VAL A 91 -2.09 -9.68 -13.65
C VAL A 91 -0.97 -10.69 -13.87
N TRP A 92 0.29 -10.26 -13.76
CA TRP A 92 1.47 -11.09 -14.03
C TRP A 92 1.68 -12.22 -13.01
N SER A 93 1.09 -12.12 -11.84
CA SER A 93 1.21 -13.11 -10.75
C SER A 93 -0.15 -13.75 -10.38
N GLY A 94 -1.12 -13.72 -11.29
CA GLY A 94 -2.45 -14.27 -11.04
C GLY A 94 -3.16 -13.63 -9.84
N GLY A 95 -2.99 -12.32 -9.62
CA GLY A 95 -3.60 -11.58 -8.52
C GLY A 95 -2.91 -11.74 -7.15
N LYS A 96 -1.75 -12.40 -7.09
CA LYS A 96 -1.01 -12.66 -5.85
C LYS A 96 -0.04 -11.52 -5.54
N GLY A 97 -0.55 -10.30 -5.39
CA GLY A 97 0.21 -9.10 -5.04
C GLY A 97 0.27 -8.82 -3.53
N GLY A 98 0.86 -7.67 -3.19
CA GLY A 98 1.00 -7.19 -1.81
C GLY A 98 -0.31 -6.69 -1.19
N LYS A 99 -0.21 -6.08 -0.01
CA LYS A 99 -1.37 -5.56 0.74
C LYS A 99 -1.79 -4.14 0.34
N GLY A 100 -1.05 -3.47 -0.53
CA GLY A 100 -1.39 -2.14 -1.04
C GLY A 100 -0.96 -0.96 -0.18
N VAL A 101 -0.48 -1.17 1.04
CA VAL A 101 -0.16 -0.09 1.98
C VAL A 101 0.90 0.87 1.43
N GLY A 102 2.00 0.38 0.84
CA GLY A 102 3.01 1.25 0.24
C GLY A 102 2.45 2.10 -0.90
N ALA A 103 1.69 1.49 -1.81
CA ALA A 103 1.08 2.20 -2.93
C ALA A 103 0.04 3.23 -2.47
N SER A 104 -0.74 2.94 -1.41
CA SER A 104 -1.70 3.90 -0.84
C SER A 104 -1.02 5.08 -0.15
N VAL A 105 0.12 4.88 0.49
CA VAL A 105 0.97 5.97 1.02
C VAL A 105 1.39 6.91 -0.12
N GLY A 106 1.86 6.37 -1.24
CA GLY A 106 2.22 7.16 -2.42
C GLY A 106 1.03 7.91 -3.02
N GLN A 107 -0.12 7.25 -3.13
CA GLN A 107 -1.38 7.88 -3.54
C GLN A 107 -1.75 9.03 -2.59
N CYS A 108 -1.71 8.83 -1.27
CA CYS A 108 -2.04 9.85 -0.29
C CYS A 108 -1.09 11.05 -0.40
N LEU A 109 0.22 10.83 -0.47
CA LEU A 109 1.22 11.89 -0.65
C LEU A 109 0.97 12.75 -1.89
N ALA A 110 0.54 12.16 -2.99
CA ALA A 110 0.29 12.88 -4.24
C ALA A 110 -1.10 13.53 -4.28
N THR A 111 -2.12 12.92 -3.68
CA THR A 111 -3.51 13.36 -3.83
C THR A 111 -4.12 13.99 -2.59
N PHE A 112 -3.57 13.72 -1.40
CA PHE A 112 -4.06 14.26 -0.13
C PHE A 112 -2.92 14.60 0.86
N PRO A 113 -1.93 15.40 0.43
CA PRO A 113 -0.76 15.70 1.25
C PRO A 113 -1.08 16.44 2.56
N ALA A 114 -2.14 17.23 2.61
CA ALA A 114 -2.57 17.91 3.84
C ALA A 114 -2.98 16.93 4.96
N TYR A 115 -3.46 15.74 4.59
CA TYR A 115 -3.87 14.71 5.55
C TYR A 115 -2.72 13.77 5.92
N PHE A 116 -1.69 13.64 5.10
CA PHE A 116 -0.62 12.67 5.27
C PHE A 116 0.04 12.66 6.67
N PRO A 117 0.37 13.81 7.28
CA PRO A 117 0.91 13.82 8.66
C PRO A 117 -0.08 13.29 9.70
N ILE A 118 -1.38 13.55 9.50
CA ILE A 118 -2.45 13.04 10.37
C ILE A 118 -2.52 11.52 10.25
N ASP A 119 -2.45 11.00 9.03
CA ASP A 119 -2.44 9.56 8.74
C ASP A 119 -1.29 8.84 9.46
N LEU A 120 -0.08 9.37 9.34
CA LEU A 120 1.09 8.85 10.05
C LEU A 120 0.89 8.84 11.57
N GLY A 121 0.33 9.93 12.12
CA GLY A 121 0.04 10.04 13.55
C GLY A 121 -0.98 8.99 14.01
N VAL A 122 -2.08 8.86 13.29
CA VAL A 122 -3.13 7.86 13.56
C VAL A 122 -2.56 6.44 13.52
N ALA A 123 -1.80 6.11 12.47
CA ALA A 123 -1.18 4.80 12.33
C ALA A 123 -0.17 4.52 13.46
N ALA A 124 0.68 5.49 13.79
CA ALA A 124 1.67 5.36 14.85
C ALA A 124 1.04 5.19 16.24
N ILE A 125 0.06 6.02 16.59
CA ILE A 125 -0.65 5.94 17.88
C ILE A 125 -1.37 4.59 18.00
N THR A 126 -2.04 4.14 16.93
CA THR A 126 -2.73 2.84 16.94
C THR A 126 -1.75 1.69 17.10
N ALA A 127 -0.62 1.72 16.38
CA ALA A 127 0.40 0.67 16.47
C ALA A 127 1.13 0.66 17.82
N ALA A 128 1.27 1.82 18.48
CA ALA A 128 1.92 1.95 19.78
C ALA A 128 1.05 1.44 20.95
N ASN A 129 -0.27 1.30 20.74
CA ASN A 129 -1.18 0.87 21.80
C ASN A 129 -0.90 -0.59 22.22
N PRO A 130 -0.50 -0.85 23.49
CA PRO A 130 -0.14 -2.19 23.96
C PRO A 130 -1.32 -3.18 23.97
N ARG A 131 -2.57 -2.69 24.00
CA ARG A 131 -3.78 -3.52 23.97
C ARG A 131 -4.07 -4.10 22.60
N VAL A 132 -3.43 -3.59 21.53
CA VAL A 132 -3.64 -4.04 20.17
C VAL A 132 -2.74 -5.23 19.84
N LYS A 133 -3.33 -6.41 19.67
CA LYS A 133 -2.59 -7.65 19.35
C LYS A 133 -2.05 -7.65 17.91
N GLN A 134 -2.88 -7.28 16.93
CA GLN A 134 -2.53 -7.25 15.51
C GLN A 134 -2.22 -5.79 15.07
N ARG A 135 -1.12 -5.24 15.57
CA ARG A 135 -0.78 -3.82 15.43
C ARG A 135 -0.80 -3.31 13.99
N ALA A 136 -0.18 -4.04 13.06
CA ALA A 136 -0.15 -3.63 11.64
C ALA A 136 -1.54 -3.62 11.01
N PHE A 137 -2.37 -4.61 11.28
CA PHE A 137 -3.75 -4.67 10.81
C PHE A 137 -4.57 -3.51 11.37
N ALA A 138 -4.58 -3.36 12.70
CA ALA A 138 -5.37 -2.32 13.36
C ALA A 138 -4.94 -0.92 12.93
N ALA A 139 -3.63 -0.63 12.90
CA ALA A 139 -3.12 0.65 12.44
C ALA A 139 -3.58 0.96 11.01
N THR A 140 -3.49 -0.03 10.11
CA THR A 140 -3.91 0.14 8.72
C THR A 140 -5.43 0.36 8.63
N MET A 141 -6.25 -0.40 9.35
CA MET A 141 -7.71 -0.25 9.28
C MET A 141 -8.19 1.08 9.86
N VAL A 142 -7.65 1.49 11.02
CA VAL A 142 -8.00 2.78 11.63
C VAL A 142 -7.55 3.94 10.75
N SER A 143 -6.32 3.92 10.26
CA SER A 143 -5.79 4.90 9.31
C SER A 143 -6.65 4.98 8.04
N SER A 144 -7.01 3.83 7.44
CA SER A 144 -7.88 3.76 6.27
C SER A 144 -9.25 4.40 6.52
N LEU A 145 -9.87 4.12 7.66
CA LEU A 145 -11.15 4.73 8.03
C LEU A 145 -11.02 6.25 8.20
N CYS A 146 -9.99 6.69 8.91
CA CYS A 146 -9.71 8.11 9.11
C CYS A 146 -9.38 8.82 7.77
N TRP A 147 -8.73 8.14 6.84
CA TRP A 147 -8.46 8.68 5.51
C TRP A 147 -9.75 8.98 4.74
N VAL A 148 -10.71 8.05 4.75
CA VAL A 148 -12.03 8.25 4.11
C VAL A 148 -12.78 9.39 4.79
N ILE A 149 -12.85 9.42 6.12
CA ILE A 149 -13.51 10.49 6.90
C ILE A 149 -12.85 11.83 6.63
N GLY A 150 -11.52 11.90 6.69
CA GLY A 150 -10.74 13.09 6.36
C GLY A 150 -11.03 13.58 4.95
N GLY A 151 -11.07 12.67 3.97
CA GLY A 151 -11.44 12.99 2.59
C GLY A 151 -12.83 13.62 2.48
N ILE A 152 -13.81 13.11 3.20
CA ILE A 152 -15.18 13.68 3.25
C ILE A 152 -15.14 15.08 3.86
N VAL A 153 -14.42 15.27 4.97
CA VAL A 153 -14.30 16.56 5.66
C VAL A 153 -13.66 17.60 4.76
N TRP A 154 -12.49 17.29 4.14
CA TRP A 154 -11.79 18.20 3.23
C TRP A 154 -12.64 18.56 2.02
N TRP A 155 -13.30 17.60 1.40
CA TRP A 155 -14.21 17.84 0.29
C TRP A 155 -15.38 18.75 0.70
N ARG A 156 -16.11 18.41 1.77
CA ARG A 156 -17.30 19.15 2.21
C ARG A 156 -16.98 20.56 2.69
N ARG A 157 -15.86 20.70 3.40
CA ARG A 157 -15.40 21.99 3.94
C ARG A 157 -14.52 22.78 2.97
N ARG A 158 -14.22 22.23 1.79
CA ARG A 158 -13.34 22.86 0.78
C ARG A 158 -11.98 23.30 1.35
N LEU A 159 -11.40 22.49 2.25
CA LEU A 159 -10.15 22.82 2.92
C LEU A 159 -8.97 22.78 1.94
N PRO A 160 -7.91 23.59 2.19
CA PRO A 160 -6.70 23.58 1.36
C PRO A 160 -6.00 22.21 1.45
N ASN A 161 -5.39 21.80 0.34
CA ASN A 161 -4.77 20.49 0.19
C ASN A 161 -3.29 20.57 -0.20
N LEU A 162 -2.57 21.58 0.27
CA LEU A 162 -1.15 21.83 -0.04
C LEU A 162 -0.89 21.75 -1.55
N TRP A 163 0.00 20.87 -1.99
CA TRP A 163 0.31 20.63 -3.41
C TRP A 163 -0.62 19.62 -4.10
N GLY A 164 -1.53 18.98 -3.34
CA GLY A 164 -2.48 18.04 -3.89
C GLY A 164 -3.60 18.71 -4.68
N PRO A 165 -4.35 17.95 -5.48
CA PRO A 165 -5.49 18.47 -6.23
C PRO A 165 -6.56 19.03 -5.30
N ARG A 166 -7.37 19.98 -5.81
CA ARG A 166 -8.52 20.50 -5.06
C ARG A 166 -9.43 19.33 -4.64
N PRO A 167 -9.84 19.28 -3.35
CA PRO A 167 -10.72 18.23 -2.87
C PRO A 167 -12.08 18.25 -3.57
N THR A 168 -12.40 17.13 -4.20
CA THR A 168 -13.71 16.85 -4.81
C THR A 168 -14.27 15.55 -4.26
N VAL A 169 -15.45 15.13 -4.67
CA VAL A 169 -15.99 13.82 -4.30
C VAL A 169 -15.08 12.65 -4.68
N ALA A 170 -14.20 12.84 -5.68
CA ALA A 170 -13.24 11.84 -6.09
C ALA A 170 -12.23 11.48 -4.98
N LEU A 171 -11.91 12.43 -4.08
CA LEU A 171 -10.99 12.19 -2.97
C LEU A 171 -11.50 11.10 -1.99
N PRO A 172 -12.67 11.26 -1.32
CA PRO A 172 -13.16 10.21 -0.42
C PRO A 172 -13.52 8.91 -1.15
N LEU A 173 -13.98 8.95 -2.39
CA LEU A 173 -14.24 7.75 -3.18
C LEU A 173 -12.96 6.96 -3.46
N ALA A 174 -11.90 7.63 -3.84
CA ALA A 174 -10.60 7.00 -4.07
C ALA A 174 -10.00 6.42 -2.78
N ALA A 175 -10.11 7.16 -1.66
CA ALA A 175 -9.71 6.67 -0.35
C ALA A 175 -10.51 5.40 0.02
N ALA A 176 -11.83 5.40 -0.20
CA ALA A 176 -12.68 4.24 0.07
C ALA A 176 -12.33 3.03 -0.78
N VAL A 177 -12.10 3.20 -2.08
CA VAL A 177 -11.69 2.11 -2.99
C VAL A 177 -10.35 1.51 -2.56
N SER A 178 -9.36 2.35 -2.29
CA SER A 178 -8.03 1.90 -1.85
C SER A 178 -8.10 1.20 -0.49
N SER A 179 -8.85 1.75 0.46
CA SER A 179 -9.07 1.18 1.79
C SER A 179 -9.77 -0.19 1.73
N ALA A 180 -10.81 -0.30 0.90
CA ALA A 180 -11.53 -1.57 0.70
C ALA A 180 -10.61 -2.65 0.10
N MET A 181 -9.78 -2.29 -0.89
CA MET A 181 -8.81 -3.22 -1.47
C MET A 181 -7.76 -3.67 -0.44
N ILE A 182 -7.25 -2.75 0.37
CA ILE A 182 -6.30 -3.05 1.44
C ILE A 182 -6.95 -3.98 2.48
N ALA A 183 -8.16 -3.67 2.92
CA ALA A 183 -8.91 -4.49 3.88
C ALA A 183 -9.13 -5.91 3.33
N TYR A 184 -9.58 -6.03 2.06
CA TYR A 184 -9.72 -7.30 1.37
C TYR A 184 -8.42 -8.12 1.42
N LYS A 185 -7.28 -7.51 1.10
CA LYS A 185 -5.97 -8.21 1.12
C LYS A 185 -5.52 -8.60 2.53
N PHE A 186 -5.88 -7.87 3.56
CA PHE A 186 -5.58 -8.26 4.93
C PHE A 186 -6.44 -9.42 5.41
N VAL A 187 -7.72 -9.46 5.03
CA VAL A 187 -8.66 -10.51 5.43
C VAL A 187 -8.41 -11.81 4.66
N THR A 188 -8.05 -11.70 3.37
CA THR A 188 -7.80 -12.88 2.51
C THR A 188 -6.35 -13.35 2.51
N ALA A 189 -5.44 -12.66 3.22
CA ALA A 189 -4.07 -13.13 3.36
C ALA A 189 -4.06 -14.48 4.06
N ALA A 190 -3.49 -15.50 3.40
CA ALA A 190 -3.27 -16.79 4.04
C ALA A 190 -2.43 -16.60 5.32
N PRO A 191 -2.73 -17.34 6.39
CA PRO A 191 -1.83 -17.39 7.55
C PRO A 191 -0.43 -17.80 7.07
N PRO A 192 0.65 -17.26 7.69
CA PRO A 192 2.00 -17.67 7.34
C PRO A 192 2.08 -19.21 7.45
N ALA A 193 2.66 -19.84 6.43
CA ALA A 193 3.00 -21.24 6.51
C ALA A 193 3.83 -21.40 7.80
N SER A 194 3.42 -22.29 8.68
CA SER A 194 4.22 -22.70 9.82
C SER A 194 5.51 -23.26 9.24
N VAL A 195 6.60 -22.51 9.37
CA VAL A 195 7.94 -23.07 9.15
C VAL A 195 8.11 -24.04 10.29
N GLU A 196 7.80 -25.31 10.07
CA GLU A 196 8.37 -26.38 10.86
C GLU A 196 9.88 -26.23 10.66
N LEU A 197 10.53 -25.60 11.64
CA LEU A 197 11.97 -25.73 11.79
C LEU A 197 12.20 -27.24 11.97
N GLY A 198 12.52 -27.89 10.85
CA GLY A 198 12.84 -29.32 10.85
C GLY A 198 13.82 -29.54 11.98
N GLY A 199 13.36 -30.25 12.99
CA GLY A 199 14.18 -30.73 14.07
C GLY A 199 15.30 -31.58 13.47
N GLY A 200 16.45 -30.93 13.24
CA GLY A 200 17.69 -31.63 12.99
C GLY A 200 18.01 -32.44 14.23
N ALA A 201 17.59 -33.68 14.19
CA ALA A 201 18.02 -34.68 15.17
C ALA A 201 19.53 -34.87 15.07
N ARG A 202 20.20 -34.71 16.24
CA ARG A 202 21.36 -35.45 16.76
C ARG A 202 22.64 -35.42 15.91
#